data_9cecc15b37d568a63483dd0bb0f3cd32
#
_entry.id   9cecc15b37d568a63483dd0bb0f3cd32
#
_cell.length_a   1.000
_cell.length_b   1.000
_cell.length_c   1.000
_cell.angle_alpha   90.00
_cell.angle_beta   90.00
_cell.angle_gamma   90.00
#
_symmetry.space_group_name_H-M   'P 1'
#
loop_
_entity.id
_entity.type
_entity.pdbx_description
1 polymer ?
#
loop_
_entity_poly.entity_id
_entity_poly.type
_entity_poly.pdbx_seq_one_letter_code
_entity_poly.pdbx_strand_id
1 'polypeptide(L)'
;LGKEGRFVTLPEYPEFAWFEGMINSIVHRRYDNQGDHIRIKMFDDRLEISSPGALPASVMLENIKEERYSRNPKLAAALTQYKWVRESNEGVGRIFDEMKEYFLDDPVYSEPNNSSVQLALKNNIIARKKRETGRVSNIITPELFESLNEQQELIVRHLYNQGELTASKIANIIQRSVPTARKRLKELEEMNIISTHGSSKNDPKRTYYLLGFE
;
A
#
# COMPACT_ATOMS: atom_id res chain seq x y z
N LEU A 1 -17.14 -11.57 -0.88
CA LEU A 1 -18.51 -11.27 -1.34
C LEU A 1 -18.90 -9.93 -0.70
N GLY A 2 -19.17 -8.89 -1.54
CA GLY A 2 -19.70 -7.61 -1.02
C GLY A 2 -21.09 -7.82 -0.38
N LYS A 3 -21.60 -6.80 0.32
CA LYS A 3 -22.90 -6.81 1.05
C LYS A 3 -24.11 -7.34 0.23
N GLU A 4 -23.98 -7.49 -1.09
CA GLU A 4 -25.02 -7.98 -1.99
C GLU A 4 -24.66 -9.31 -2.69
N GLY A 5 -23.68 -10.06 -2.20
CA GLY A 5 -23.26 -11.33 -2.83
C GLY A 5 -22.54 -11.17 -4.17
N ARG A 6 -22.14 -9.95 -4.55
CA ARG A 6 -21.41 -9.66 -5.78
C ARG A 6 -19.91 -9.84 -5.58
N PHE A 7 -19.22 -10.34 -6.61
CA PHE A 7 -17.75 -10.35 -6.62
C PHE A 7 -17.22 -8.92 -6.65
N VAL A 8 -16.45 -8.54 -5.64
CA VAL A 8 -15.72 -7.27 -5.63
C VAL A 8 -14.35 -7.54 -6.23
N THR A 9 -14.06 -6.95 -7.37
CA THR A 9 -12.70 -6.98 -7.92
C THR A 9 -11.88 -5.93 -7.17
N LEU A 10 -10.94 -6.36 -6.35
CA LEU A 10 -9.96 -5.45 -5.76
C LEU A 10 -9.02 -4.98 -6.87
N PRO A 11 -8.93 -3.67 -7.14
CA PRO A 11 -7.97 -3.16 -8.11
C PRO A 11 -6.53 -3.39 -7.62
N GLU A 12 -5.59 -3.40 -8.55
CA GLU A 12 -4.17 -3.62 -8.26
C GLU A 12 -3.58 -2.50 -7.40
N TYR A 13 -4.10 -1.29 -7.54
CA TYR A 13 -3.79 -0.10 -6.76
C TYR A 13 -5.09 0.61 -6.36
N PRO A 14 -5.16 1.23 -5.17
CA PRO A 14 -6.30 2.08 -4.81
C PRO A 14 -6.49 3.18 -5.85
N GLU A 15 -7.72 3.38 -6.30
CA GLU A 15 -8.02 4.39 -7.32
C GLU A 15 -7.58 5.79 -6.89
N PHE A 16 -7.87 6.15 -5.65
CA PHE A 16 -7.46 7.44 -5.12
C PHE A 16 -5.94 7.59 -5.13
N ALA A 17 -5.17 6.57 -4.74
CA ALA A 17 -3.72 6.68 -4.58
C ALA A 17 -3.01 7.00 -5.91
N TRP A 18 -3.33 6.27 -6.99
CA TRP A 18 -2.70 6.56 -8.29
C TRP A 18 -3.26 7.84 -8.92
N PHE A 19 -4.55 8.12 -8.77
CA PHE A 19 -5.16 9.34 -9.33
C PHE A 19 -4.60 10.59 -8.66
N GLU A 20 -4.56 10.64 -7.33
CA GLU A 20 -3.96 11.74 -6.56
C GLU A 20 -2.47 11.90 -6.88
N GLY A 21 -1.73 10.79 -7.02
CA GLY A 21 -0.33 10.82 -7.45
C GLY A 21 -0.16 11.48 -8.84
N MET A 22 -1.05 11.19 -9.79
CA MET A 22 -1.04 11.83 -11.10
C MET A 22 -1.38 13.32 -11.01
N ILE A 23 -2.42 13.69 -10.27
CA ILE A 23 -2.82 15.09 -10.08
C ILE A 23 -1.68 15.87 -9.41
N ASN A 24 -1.07 15.34 -8.37
CA ASN A 24 0.08 15.96 -7.71
C ASN A 24 1.25 16.13 -8.65
N SER A 25 1.51 15.16 -9.53
CA SER A 25 2.57 15.26 -10.54
C SER A 25 2.34 16.43 -11.51
N ILE A 26 1.10 16.77 -11.82
CA ILE A 26 0.71 17.90 -12.68
C ILE A 26 0.79 19.22 -11.89
N VAL A 27 0.16 19.29 -10.72
CA VAL A 27 0.10 20.51 -9.89
C VAL A 27 1.47 20.96 -9.42
N HIS A 28 2.35 20.02 -9.11
CA HIS A 28 3.68 20.32 -8.57
C HIS A 28 4.80 20.29 -9.61
N ARG A 29 4.50 20.01 -10.89
CA ARG A 29 5.49 20.04 -11.97
C ARG A 29 6.18 21.40 -12.08
N ARG A 30 7.47 21.37 -12.31
CA ARG A 30 8.25 22.56 -12.66
C ARG A 30 8.14 22.86 -14.16
N TYR A 31 7.21 23.74 -14.53
CA TYR A 31 6.84 24.01 -15.93
C TYR A 31 7.87 24.85 -16.71
N ASP A 32 8.77 25.55 -16.05
CA ASP A 32 9.90 26.23 -16.70
C ASP A 32 10.98 25.25 -17.21
N ASN A 33 10.98 24.01 -16.73
CA ASN A 33 11.80 22.94 -17.28
C ASN A 33 11.10 22.32 -18.52
N GLN A 34 11.37 22.90 -19.70
CA GLN A 34 10.75 22.47 -20.95
C GLN A 34 11.36 21.17 -21.51
N GLY A 35 12.57 20.81 -21.10
CA GLY A 35 13.29 19.62 -21.57
C GLY A 35 12.87 18.31 -20.89
N ASP A 36 12.00 18.37 -19.88
CA ASP A 36 11.59 17.19 -19.10
C ASP A 36 10.05 17.08 -19.03
N HIS A 37 9.54 15.88 -18.70
CA HIS A 37 8.11 15.57 -18.70
C HIS A 37 7.74 14.69 -17.51
N ILE A 38 6.44 14.64 -17.17
CA ILE A 38 5.90 13.68 -16.22
C ILE A 38 6.04 12.29 -16.82
N ARG A 39 6.51 11.34 -16.01
CA ARG A 39 6.64 9.93 -16.41
C ARG A 39 5.79 9.07 -15.52
N ILE A 40 4.98 8.22 -16.13
CA ILE A 40 4.23 7.16 -15.45
C ILE A 40 4.77 5.85 -15.99
N LYS A 41 5.34 5.02 -15.12
CA LYS A 41 5.91 3.72 -15.48
C LYS A 41 5.23 2.64 -14.65
N MET A 42 4.71 1.63 -15.33
CA MET A 42 4.15 0.45 -14.70
C MET A 42 5.15 -0.70 -14.82
N PHE A 43 5.52 -1.26 -13.68
CA PHE A 43 6.34 -2.45 -13.53
C PHE A 43 5.50 -3.61 -13.03
N ASP A 44 6.06 -4.80 -13.00
CA ASP A 44 5.36 -5.97 -12.48
C ASP A 44 5.03 -5.86 -10.98
N ASP A 45 5.87 -5.12 -10.23
CA ASP A 45 5.81 -4.98 -8.79
C ASP A 45 5.37 -3.60 -8.28
N ARG A 46 5.26 -2.60 -9.15
CA ARG A 46 4.96 -1.22 -8.76
C ARG A 46 4.52 -0.32 -9.89
N LEU A 47 3.84 0.75 -9.53
CA LEU A 47 3.56 1.92 -10.36
C LEU A 47 4.45 3.08 -9.90
N GLU A 48 5.21 3.69 -10.80
CA GLU A 48 6.02 4.88 -10.54
C GLU A 48 5.43 6.10 -11.26
N ILE A 49 5.26 7.20 -10.54
CA ILE A 49 4.83 8.49 -11.06
C ILE A 49 5.92 9.50 -10.72
N SER A 50 6.56 10.08 -11.74
CA SER A 50 7.65 11.03 -11.56
C SER A 50 7.33 12.37 -12.20
N SER A 51 7.58 13.46 -11.49
CA SER A 51 7.35 14.84 -11.94
C SER A 51 8.63 15.66 -11.86
N PRO A 52 8.97 16.44 -12.92
CA PRO A 52 10.12 17.35 -12.92
C PRO A 52 9.99 18.45 -11.86
N GLY A 53 11.09 18.68 -11.15
CA GLY A 53 11.24 19.68 -10.10
C GLY A 53 11.46 19.05 -8.72
N ALA A 54 12.51 19.50 -8.04
CA ALA A 54 12.81 19.11 -6.66
C ALA A 54 11.70 19.52 -5.70
N LEU A 55 11.66 18.93 -4.51
CA LEU A 55 10.80 19.44 -3.42
C LEU A 55 11.15 20.90 -3.11
N PRO A 56 10.18 21.72 -2.70
CA PRO A 56 10.46 23.06 -2.19
C PRO A 56 11.31 22.99 -0.91
N ALA A 57 12.08 24.03 -0.62
CA ALA A 57 12.97 24.04 0.54
C ALA A 57 12.28 23.82 1.91
N SER A 58 10.97 24.08 1.99
CA SER A 58 10.15 23.86 3.18
C SER A 58 9.62 22.43 3.30
N VAL A 59 9.70 21.63 2.25
CA VAL A 59 9.13 20.26 2.21
C VAL A 59 10.28 19.26 2.14
N MET A 60 10.30 18.33 3.07
CA MET A 60 11.22 17.20 3.10
C MET A 60 10.42 15.88 2.94
N LEU A 61 11.10 14.81 2.56
CA LEU A 61 10.46 13.49 2.43
C LEU A 61 9.82 13.03 3.75
N GLU A 62 10.41 13.40 4.88
CA GLU A 62 9.95 13.06 6.22
C GLU A 62 8.64 13.75 6.62
N ASN A 63 8.42 14.99 6.14
CA ASN A 63 7.24 15.80 6.49
C ASN A 63 6.25 15.96 5.32
N ILE A 64 6.43 15.24 4.23
CA ILE A 64 5.63 15.36 2.99
C ILE A 64 4.12 15.14 3.20
N LYS A 65 3.73 14.45 4.27
CA LYS A 65 2.32 14.22 4.63
C LYS A 65 1.66 15.44 5.24
N GLU A 66 2.44 16.28 5.92
CA GLU A 66 1.96 17.36 6.77
C GLU A 66 2.13 18.73 6.10
N GLU A 67 3.20 18.88 5.29
CA GLU A 67 3.54 20.13 4.64
C GLU A 67 2.66 20.43 3.44
N ARG A 68 2.34 21.71 3.31
CA ARG A 68 1.47 22.24 2.26
C ARG A 68 2.23 23.19 1.38
N TYR A 69 2.36 22.83 0.14
CA TYR A 69 2.96 23.70 -0.85
C TYR A 69 2.29 23.50 -2.21
N SER A 70 1.94 24.57 -2.88
CA SER A 70 1.48 24.50 -4.27
C SER A 70 2.43 25.25 -5.16
N ARG A 71 3.14 24.56 -6.05
CA ARG A 71 4.03 25.19 -7.03
C ARG A 71 3.25 25.97 -8.09
N ASN A 72 2.09 25.48 -8.47
CA ASN A 72 1.25 26.04 -9.53
C ASN A 72 -0.16 26.31 -8.98
N PRO A 73 -0.35 27.33 -8.12
CA PRO A 73 -1.62 27.55 -7.41
C PRO A 73 -2.79 27.85 -8.36
N LYS A 74 -2.55 28.51 -9.48
CA LYS A 74 -3.61 28.78 -10.49
C LYS A 74 -4.10 27.47 -11.14
N LEU A 75 -3.17 26.53 -11.40
CA LEU A 75 -3.53 25.24 -11.95
C LEU A 75 -4.27 24.39 -10.92
N ALA A 76 -3.82 24.38 -9.66
CA ALA A 76 -4.51 23.72 -8.56
C ALA A 76 -5.94 24.24 -8.43
N ALA A 77 -6.15 25.55 -8.43
CA ALA A 77 -7.48 26.16 -8.35
C ALA A 77 -8.38 25.77 -9.55
N ALA A 78 -7.84 25.71 -10.77
CA ALA A 78 -8.58 25.25 -11.94
C ALA A 78 -9.03 23.78 -11.79
N LEU A 79 -8.13 22.89 -11.35
CA LEU A 79 -8.45 21.49 -11.14
C LEU A 79 -9.45 21.27 -10.01
N THR A 80 -9.44 22.12 -8.97
CA THR A 80 -10.45 22.13 -7.92
C THR A 80 -11.86 22.46 -8.49
N GLN A 81 -11.96 23.42 -9.40
CA GLN A 81 -13.23 23.75 -10.06
C GLN A 81 -13.78 22.56 -10.86
N TYR A 82 -12.92 21.75 -11.46
CA TYR A 82 -13.29 20.50 -12.14
C TYR A 82 -13.54 19.33 -11.19
N LYS A 83 -13.44 19.54 -9.86
CA LYS A 83 -13.57 18.51 -8.80
C LYS A 83 -12.53 17.38 -8.91
N TRP A 84 -11.41 17.61 -9.56
CA TRP A 84 -10.30 16.68 -9.66
C TRP A 84 -9.34 16.79 -8.46
N VAL A 85 -9.30 17.97 -7.84
CA VAL A 85 -8.59 18.22 -6.58
C VAL A 85 -9.61 18.50 -5.49
N ARG A 86 -9.43 17.90 -4.31
CA ARG A 86 -10.20 18.27 -3.11
C ARG A 86 -9.39 19.25 -2.29
N GLU A 87 -10.05 20.28 -1.75
CA GLU A 87 -9.40 21.29 -0.91
C GLU A 87 -8.99 20.79 0.48
N SER A 88 -9.26 19.51 0.79
CA SER A 88 -9.02 18.94 2.14
C SER A 88 -7.57 18.87 2.56
N ASN A 89 -6.60 19.19 1.70
CA ASN A 89 -5.15 19.18 2.01
C ASN A 89 -4.61 17.87 2.62
N GLU A 90 -5.31 16.77 2.46
CA GLU A 90 -5.00 15.45 3.01
C GLU A 90 -4.50 14.47 1.94
N GLY A 91 -4.28 14.95 0.71
CA GLY A 91 -4.01 14.12 -0.45
C GLY A 91 -2.90 13.09 -0.26
N VAL A 92 -1.71 13.55 0.21
CA VAL A 92 -0.58 12.63 0.45
C VAL A 92 -0.88 11.68 1.62
N GLY A 93 -1.37 12.20 2.75
CA GLY A 93 -1.72 11.37 3.91
C GLY A 93 -2.73 10.29 3.53
N ARG A 94 -3.76 10.66 2.77
CA ARG A 94 -4.78 9.73 2.30
C ARG A 94 -4.23 8.67 1.32
N ILE A 95 -3.20 8.97 0.52
CA ILE A 95 -2.54 7.93 -0.29
C ILE A 95 -2.00 6.81 0.63
N PHE A 96 -1.37 7.17 1.75
CA PHE A 96 -0.87 6.18 2.72
C PHE A 96 -2.01 5.37 3.33
N ASP A 97 -3.09 6.02 3.73
CA ASP A 97 -4.24 5.35 4.34
C ASP A 97 -4.92 4.38 3.36
N GLU A 98 -5.17 4.81 2.14
CA GLU A 98 -5.74 3.96 1.08
C GLU A 98 -4.84 2.76 0.74
N MET A 99 -3.51 2.95 0.66
CA MET A 99 -2.58 1.84 0.46
C MET A 99 -2.67 0.83 1.61
N LYS A 100 -2.78 1.31 2.85
CA LYS A 100 -2.93 0.48 4.03
C LYS A 100 -4.26 -0.29 4.02
N GLU A 101 -5.37 0.36 3.67
CA GLU A 101 -6.69 -0.28 3.55
C GLU A 101 -6.71 -1.41 2.52
N TYR A 102 -5.89 -1.31 1.47
CA TYR A 102 -5.71 -2.34 0.45
C TYR A 102 -4.63 -3.36 0.79
N PHE A 103 -4.09 -3.34 2.02
CA PHE A 103 -3.01 -4.24 2.47
C PHE A 103 -1.73 -4.14 1.66
N LEU A 104 -1.51 -3.02 1.02
CA LEU A 104 -0.30 -2.75 0.27
C LEU A 104 0.75 -2.09 1.18
N ASP A 105 2.01 -2.15 0.73
CA ASP A 105 3.09 -1.43 1.41
C ASP A 105 2.85 0.08 1.33
N ASP A 106 3.41 0.80 2.29
CA ASP A 106 3.36 2.25 2.28
C ASP A 106 3.96 2.81 0.99
N PRO A 107 3.39 3.89 0.44
CA PRO A 107 3.93 4.55 -0.73
C PRO A 107 5.33 5.08 -0.45
N VAL A 108 6.22 5.02 -1.44
CA VAL A 108 7.59 5.51 -1.32
C VAL A 108 7.75 6.78 -2.13
N TYR A 109 8.04 7.89 -1.46
CA TYR A 109 8.46 9.13 -2.09
C TYR A 109 9.98 9.22 -2.14
N SER A 110 10.51 9.73 -3.23
CA SER A 110 11.96 9.95 -3.41
C SER A 110 12.22 11.17 -4.28
N GLU A 111 13.43 11.68 -4.19
CA GLU A 111 13.93 12.85 -4.96
C GLU A 111 15.16 12.47 -5.79
N PRO A 112 14.98 11.75 -6.92
CA PRO A 112 16.10 11.36 -7.76
C PRO A 112 16.90 12.57 -8.24
N ASN A 113 18.20 12.57 -7.91
CA ASN A 113 19.15 13.62 -8.30
C ASN A 113 18.75 15.07 -7.90
N ASN A 114 17.90 15.23 -6.89
CA ASN A 114 17.33 16.52 -6.47
C ASN A 114 16.74 17.34 -7.64
N SER A 115 16.17 16.66 -8.62
CA SER A 115 15.66 17.28 -9.85
C SER A 115 14.22 16.88 -10.20
N SER A 116 13.70 15.86 -9.55
CA SER A 116 12.35 15.37 -9.72
C SER A 116 11.83 14.76 -8.43
N VAL A 117 10.50 14.73 -8.27
CA VAL A 117 9.84 13.96 -7.20
C VAL A 117 9.23 12.73 -7.83
N GLN A 118 9.47 11.58 -7.21
CA GLN A 118 8.92 10.29 -7.63
C GLN A 118 8.08 9.68 -6.51
N LEU A 119 6.88 9.26 -6.86
CA LEU A 119 6.01 8.40 -6.05
C LEU A 119 6.07 6.99 -6.61
N ALA A 120 6.36 6.00 -5.77
CA ALA A 120 6.26 4.59 -6.09
C ALA A 120 5.17 3.93 -5.23
N LEU A 121 4.17 3.36 -5.89
CA LEU A 121 3.12 2.54 -5.29
C LEU A 121 3.43 1.08 -5.60
N LYS A 122 3.75 0.30 -4.57
CA LYS A 122 4.01 -1.14 -4.75
C LYS A 122 2.70 -1.91 -4.80
N ASN A 123 2.64 -2.90 -5.68
CA ASN A 123 1.52 -3.83 -5.71
C ASN A 123 1.85 -5.14 -4.98
N ASN A 124 0.85 -6.00 -4.83
CA ASN A 124 1.05 -7.34 -4.31
C ASN A 124 1.24 -8.34 -5.46
N ILE A 125 2.50 -8.67 -5.76
CA ILE A 125 2.86 -9.61 -6.84
C ILE A 125 2.21 -10.98 -6.63
N ILE A 126 2.11 -11.46 -5.40
CA ILE A 126 1.52 -12.77 -5.07
C ILE A 126 0.03 -12.74 -5.39
N ALA A 127 -0.68 -11.71 -4.93
CA ALA A 127 -2.10 -11.54 -5.21
C ALA A 127 -2.36 -11.36 -6.72
N ARG A 128 -1.48 -10.63 -7.43
CA ARG A 128 -1.55 -10.48 -8.89
C ARG A 128 -1.42 -11.82 -9.61
N LYS A 129 -0.38 -12.59 -9.32
CA LYS A 129 -0.16 -13.92 -9.92
C LYS A 129 -1.31 -14.87 -9.64
N LYS A 130 -1.87 -14.84 -8.44
CA LYS A 130 -3.03 -15.68 -8.08
C LYS A 130 -4.30 -15.23 -8.80
N ARG A 131 -4.53 -13.93 -8.99
CA ARG A 131 -5.64 -13.42 -9.82
C ARG A 131 -5.54 -13.91 -11.27
N GLU A 132 -4.36 -13.84 -11.87
CA GLU A 132 -4.11 -14.33 -13.23
C GLU A 132 -4.40 -15.84 -13.36
N THR A 133 -4.22 -16.63 -12.31
CA THR A 133 -4.52 -18.07 -12.29
C THR A 133 -5.96 -18.41 -11.90
N GLY A 134 -6.83 -17.41 -11.65
CA GLY A 134 -8.23 -17.63 -11.26
C GLY A 134 -8.41 -18.21 -9.85
N ARG A 135 -7.37 -18.25 -9.02
CA ARG A 135 -7.35 -18.89 -7.69
C ARG A 135 -7.58 -17.93 -6.52
N VAL A 136 -7.95 -16.69 -6.77
CA VAL A 136 -8.21 -15.72 -5.67
C VAL A 136 -9.68 -15.73 -5.31
N SER A 137 -10.01 -16.35 -4.20
CA SER A 137 -11.22 -16.05 -3.44
C SER A 137 -10.97 -14.80 -2.57
N ASN A 138 -11.99 -13.95 -2.42
CA ASN A 138 -11.92 -12.70 -1.62
C ASN A 138 -11.83 -13.04 -0.12
N ILE A 139 -10.60 -13.17 0.41
CA ILE A 139 -10.40 -13.67 1.77
C ILE A 139 -10.33 -12.53 2.79
N ILE A 140 -9.94 -11.36 2.33
CA ILE A 140 -9.78 -10.21 3.22
C ILE A 140 -10.92 -9.24 2.96
N THR A 141 -11.88 -9.18 3.88
CA THR A 141 -13.00 -8.24 3.84
C THR A 141 -12.76 -7.08 4.81
N PRO A 142 -13.32 -5.88 4.56
CA PRO A 142 -13.23 -4.77 5.51
C PRO A 142 -13.71 -5.13 6.91
N GLU A 143 -14.77 -5.93 7.02
CA GLU A 143 -15.33 -6.37 8.30
C GLU A 143 -14.36 -7.27 9.07
N LEU A 144 -13.60 -8.12 8.37
CA LEU A 144 -12.56 -8.94 8.98
C LEU A 144 -11.46 -8.04 9.58
N PHE A 145 -11.09 -6.98 8.86
CA PHE A 145 -10.03 -6.07 9.27
C PHE A 145 -10.38 -5.29 10.53
N GLU A 146 -11.61 -4.80 10.65
CA GLU A 146 -12.10 -4.12 11.85
C GLU A 146 -12.08 -5.01 13.10
N SER A 147 -12.06 -6.34 12.91
CA SER A 147 -11.98 -7.30 14.01
C SER A 147 -10.57 -7.58 14.51
N LEU A 148 -9.54 -7.16 13.78
CA LEU A 148 -8.13 -7.43 14.10
C LEU A 148 -7.54 -6.34 14.99
N ASN A 149 -6.68 -6.74 15.93
CA ASN A 149 -5.82 -5.77 16.61
C ASN A 149 -4.59 -5.42 15.74
N GLU A 150 -3.90 -4.32 16.07
CA GLU A 150 -2.75 -3.80 15.31
C GLU A 150 -1.68 -4.86 14.98
N GLN A 151 -1.40 -5.79 15.91
CA GLN A 151 -0.39 -6.83 15.68
C GLN A 151 -0.90 -7.91 14.72
N GLN A 152 -2.18 -8.27 14.81
CA GLN A 152 -2.83 -9.22 13.91
C GLN A 152 -2.95 -8.63 12.51
N GLU A 153 -3.34 -7.36 12.40
CA GLU A 153 -3.37 -6.61 11.15
C GLU A 153 -2.00 -6.64 10.46
N LEU A 154 -0.94 -6.32 11.20
CA LEU A 154 0.42 -6.30 10.66
C LEU A 154 0.86 -7.70 10.19
N ILE A 155 0.51 -8.76 10.92
CA ILE A 155 0.78 -10.15 10.53
C ILE A 155 0.04 -10.50 9.23
N VAL A 156 -1.26 -10.23 9.16
CA VAL A 156 -2.09 -10.51 7.98
C VAL A 156 -1.56 -9.77 6.76
N ARG A 157 -1.23 -8.48 6.90
CA ARG A 157 -0.63 -7.66 5.85
C ARG A 157 0.68 -8.26 5.32
N HIS A 158 1.58 -8.69 6.20
CA HIS A 158 2.84 -9.29 5.78
C HIS A 158 2.67 -10.68 5.16
N LEU A 159 1.77 -11.50 5.67
CA LEU A 159 1.43 -12.79 5.04
C LEU A 159 0.81 -12.58 3.66
N TYR A 160 -0.05 -11.57 3.50
CA TYR A 160 -0.63 -11.22 2.22
C TYR A 160 0.43 -10.81 1.19
N ASN A 161 1.42 -10.02 1.60
CA ASN A 161 2.46 -9.50 0.70
C ASN A 161 3.59 -10.49 0.44
N GLN A 162 3.96 -11.32 1.41
CA GLN A 162 5.15 -12.20 1.35
C GLN A 162 4.81 -13.67 1.19
N GLY A 163 3.53 -14.04 1.31
CA GLY A 163 3.05 -15.42 1.21
C GLY A 163 3.22 -16.18 2.52
N GLU A 164 4.31 -16.92 2.68
CA GLU A 164 4.56 -17.74 3.86
C GLU A 164 5.67 -17.16 4.76
N LEU A 165 5.39 -17.14 6.06
CA LEU A 165 6.33 -16.62 7.05
C LEU A 165 6.47 -17.57 8.24
N THR A 166 7.69 -17.67 8.81
CA THR A 166 7.94 -18.37 10.06
C THR A 166 7.57 -17.51 11.26
N ALA A 167 7.30 -18.15 12.42
CA ALA A 167 7.03 -17.43 13.66
C ALA A 167 8.15 -16.47 14.08
N SER A 168 9.42 -16.81 13.78
CA SER A 168 10.56 -15.93 14.05
C SER A 168 10.56 -14.66 13.20
N LYS A 169 10.25 -14.78 11.89
CA LYS A 169 10.11 -13.60 11.02
C LYS A 169 8.96 -12.72 11.49
N ILE A 170 7.82 -13.32 11.84
CA ILE A 170 6.65 -12.61 12.35
C ILE A 170 6.96 -11.89 13.66
N ALA A 171 7.71 -12.52 14.57
CA ALA A 171 8.15 -11.89 15.81
C ALA A 171 8.95 -10.60 15.56
N ASN A 172 9.85 -10.61 14.58
CA ASN A 172 10.62 -9.44 14.17
C ASN A 172 9.71 -8.35 13.58
N ILE A 173 8.76 -8.73 12.74
CA ILE A 173 7.80 -7.81 12.11
C ILE A 173 6.98 -7.07 13.17
N ILE A 174 6.39 -7.78 14.12
CA ILE A 174 5.57 -7.17 15.18
C ILE A 174 6.40 -6.62 16.35
N GLN A 175 7.73 -6.70 16.28
CA GLN A 175 8.68 -6.25 17.33
C GLN A 175 8.34 -6.84 18.72
N ARG A 176 8.07 -8.14 18.76
CA ARG A 176 7.75 -8.90 19.98
C ARG A 176 8.50 -10.22 20.02
N SER A 177 8.44 -10.88 21.18
CA SER A 177 9.05 -12.20 21.35
C SER A 177 8.37 -13.28 20.50
N VAL A 178 9.10 -14.35 20.16
CA VAL A 178 8.54 -15.49 19.40
C VAL A 178 7.33 -16.14 20.12
N PRO A 179 7.30 -16.29 21.46
CA PRO A 179 6.10 -16.75 22.16
C PRO A 179 4.90 -15.85 21.95
N THR A 180 5.07 -14.51 21.95
CA THR A 180 4.00 -13.55 21.67
C THR A 180 3.50 -13.68 20.23
N ALA A 181 4.41 -13.78 19.25
CA ALA A 181 4.05 -14.00 17.85
C ALA A 181 3.24 -15.31 17.68
N ARG A 182 3.66 -16.40 18.32
CA ARG A 182 2.92 -17.68 18.30
C ARG A 182 1.52 -17.54 18.90
N LYS A 183 1.35 -16.75 19.97
CA LYS A 183 0.03 -16.47 20.55
C LYS A 183 -0.88 -15.77 19.52
N ARG A 184 -0.38 -14.71 18.84
CA ARG A 184 -1.15 -14.00 17.82
C ARG A 184 -1.48 -14.87 16.61
N LEU A 185 -0.54 -15.71 16.19
CA LEU A 185 -0.75 -16.67 15.12
C LEU A 185 -1.85 -17.70 15.48
N LYS A 186 -1.84 -18.20 16.72
CA LYS A 186 -2.87 -19.12 17.17
C LYS A 186 -4.25 -18.46 17.17
N GLU A 187 -4.36 -17.21 17.63
CA GLU A 187 -5.61 -16.43 17.57
C GLU A 187 -6.12 -16.32 16.11
N LEU A 188 -5.24 -16.02 15.15
CA LEU A 188 -5.57 -15.94 13.73
C LEU A 188 -5.94 -17.31 13.11
N GLU A 189 -5.33 -18.41 13.57
CA GLU A 189 -5.74 -19.78 13.20
C GLU A 189 -7.16 -20.09 13.72
N GLU A 190 -7.47 -19.74 14.98
CA GLU A 190 -8.79 -19.91 15.61
C GLU A 190 -9.87 -19.08 14.88
N MET A 191 -9.50 -17.94 14.31
CA MET A 191 -10.38 -17.10 13.47
C MET A 191 -10.51 -17.62 12.03
N ASN A 192 -9.85 -18.74 11.66
CA ASN A 192 -9.80 -19.29 10.30
C ASN A 192 -9.27 -18.29 9.25
N ILE A 193 -8.33 -17.43 9.63
CA ILE A 193 -7.69 -16.46 8.73
C ILE A 193 -6.42 -17.03 8.13
N ILE A 194 -5.67 -17.80 8.92
CA ILE A 194 -4.39 -18.40 8.52
C ILE A 194 -4.38 -19.91 8.71
N SER A 195 -3.49 -20.56 8.01
CA SER A 195 -3.16 -21.97 8.21
C SER A 195 -1.64 -22.16 8.24
N THR A 196 -1.18 -23.41 8.42
CA THR A 196 0.24 -23.71 8.60
C THR A 196 0.72 -24.86 7.74
N HIS A 197 1.98 -24.77 7.29
CA HIS A 197 2.76 -25.89 6.79
C HIS A 197 3.85 -26.25 7.81
N GLY A 198 3.95 -27.54 8.17
CA GLY A 198 4.98 -28.04 9.11
C GLY A 198 4.61 -29.40 9.66
N SER A 199 5.65 -30.18 10.04
CA SER A 199 5.50 -31.57 10.51
C SER A 199 5.01 -31.68 11.96
N SER A 200 5.17 -30.62 12.77
CA SER A 200 4.74 -30.60 14.19
C SER A 200 4.57 -29.19 14.73
N LYS A 201 3.88 -29.06 15.88
CA LYS A 201 3.70 -27.74 16.57
C LYS A 201 5.01 -27.05 16.95
N ASN A 202 6.09 -27.80 17.16
CA ASN A 202 7.39 -27.29 17.57
C ASN A 202 8.42 -27.25 16.43
N ASP A 203 7.99 -27.48 15.19
CA ASP A 203 8.89 -27.42 14.03
C ASP A 203 9.40 -25.98 13.85
N PRO A 204 10.72 -25.74 13.92
CA PRO A 204 11.30 -24.43 13.70
C PRO A 204 11.15 -23.92 12.27
N LYS A 205 10.87 -24.83 11.33
CA LYS A 205 10.59 -24.52 9.91
C LYS A 205 9.11 -24.35 9.61
N ARG A 206 8.23 -24.46 10.62
CA ARG A 206 6.79 -24.25 10.45
C ARG A 206 6.54 -22.86 9.89
N THR A 207 5.83 -22.79 8.77
CA THR A 207 5.39 -21.55 8.14
C THR A 207 3.90 -21.36 8.29
N TYR A 208 3.48 -20.12 8.20
CA TYR A 208 2.10 -19.68 8.31
C TYR A 208 1.74 -18.93 7.03
N TYR A 209 0.54 -19.14 6.54
CA TYR A 209 0.01 -18.52 5.31
C TYR A 209 -1.47 -18.17 5.46
N LEU A 210 -1.95 -17.24 4.65
CA LEU A 210 -3.36 -16.89 4.63
C LEU A 210 -4.18 -17.99 3.95
N LEU A 211 -5.29 -18.40 4.56
CA LEU A 211 -6.24 -19.33 3.94
C LEU A 211 -6.75 -18.77 2.61
N GLY A 212 -6.82 -19.62 1.57
CA GLY A 212 -7.15 -19.23 0.20
C GLY A 212 -6.00 -18.62 -0.60
N PHE A 213 -4.81 -18.59 -0.02
CA PHE A 213 -3.55 -18.26 -0.71
C PHE A 213 -2.68 -19.51 -0.96
N GLU A 214 -3.28 -20.69 -0.91
CA GLU A 214 -2.64 -21.98 -1.20
C GLU A 214 -2.19 -22.12 -2.66
#